data_688898fc7c76a090d66eef138eacd9e4
#
_entry.id   688898fc7c76a090d66eef138eacd9e4
#
_cell.length_a   1.000
_cell.length_b   1.000
_cell.length_c   1.000
_cell.angle_alpha   90.00
_cell.angle_beta   90.00
_cell.angle_gamma   90.00
#
_symmetry.space_group_name_H-M   'P 1'
#
loop_
_entity.id
_entity.type
_entity.pdbx_description
1 polymer ?
#
loop_
_entity_poly.entity_id
_entity_poly.type
_entity_poly.pdbx_seq_one_letter_code
_entity_poly.pdbx_strand_id
1 'polypeptide(L)'
;MNKKKNNSSKVNFPSKVRSKYILKQIFDYLNKYKLLQIIRYNKNLRKEFNINNEDYKIESWKIEIQLILKENARGKFINIRKGHESYFKIYFNDSKQERKEQRINKKDKVGRIKIIIDHQNNAFYGLFKECKCIKKIKFIKFNRNDIINMSLMFCECSSLEEVDLSHFNTENVTKMSKMFYGCTSLKKLNLSKFKTNKLKDMNSMFERCSLLKELNLSSFNTSNVTDMDFMFSWCSSLVELDLSNFKTNNVNSMLYLFGNCSSLKKLNIFNFVIKDENINHMFDNCPLLKEIICSDELKMKIIMAKQGKEI
;
A
#
# COMPACT_ATOMS: atom_id res chain seq x y z
N MET A 1 24.52 -24.79 16.80
CA MET A 1 24.22 -23.56 17.54
C MET A 1 25.17 -22.47 17.07
N ASN A 2 24.79 -21.67 16.09
CA ASN A 2 25.55 -20.49 15.66
C ASN A 2 24.65 -19.29 15.68
N LYS A 3 24.82 -18.45 16.71
CA LYS A 3 24.18 -17.14 16.82
C LYS A 3 24.80 -16.20 15.79
N LYS A 4 24.08 -15.88 14.71
CA LYS A 4 24.42 -14.75 13.84
C LYS A 4 24.20 -13.46 14.61
N LYS A 5 25.30 -12.78 14.95
CA LYS A 5 25.31 -11.42 15.49
C LYS A 5 24.85 -10.46 14.38
N ASN A 6 23.74 -9.78 14.59
CA ASN A 6 23.35 -8.62 13.80
C ASN A 6 24.39 -7.50 14.01
N ASN A 7 25.22 -7.28 13.00
CA ASN A 7 26.07 -6.09 12.93
C ASN A 7 25.19 -4.89 12.52
N SER A 8 24.55 -4.25 13.49
CA SER A 8 24.17 -2.84 13.34
C SER A 8 25.49 -2.05 13.34
N SER A 9 25.86 -1.45 12.21
CA SER A 9 26.98 -0.50 12.11
C SER A 9 26.74 0.64 13.09
N LYS A 10 27.34 0.52 14.30
CA LYS A 10 27.45 1.64 15.23
C LYS A 10 28.33 2.68 14.56
N VAL A 11 27.76 3.79 14.13
CA VAL A 11 28.54 4.97 13.75
C VAL A 11 29.23 5.44 15.03
N ASN A 12 30.49 5.07 15.19
CA ASN A 12 31.32 5.57 16.28
C ASN A 12 31.66 7.03 15.98
N PHE A 13 30.99 7.95 16.64
CA PHE A 13 31.39 9.34 16.65
C PHE A 13 32.75 9.49 17.35
N PRO A 14 33.68 10.28 16.80
CA PRO A 14 34.94 10.58 17.47
C PRO A 14 34.63 11.21 18.85
N SER A 15 35.03 10.55 19.89
CA SER A 15 34.86 11.02 21.29
C SER A 15 35.55 12.34 21.62
N LYS A 16 36.16 13.02 20.61
CA LYS A 16 37.03 14.19 20.76
C LYS A 16 36.52 15.47 20.08
N VAL A 17 35.34 15.53 19.47
CA VAL A 17 34.83 16.81 18.95
C VAL A 17 34.28 17.62 20.14
N ARG A 18 35.14 18.41 20.78
CA ARG A 18 34.79 19.25 21.93
C ARG A 18 34.18 20.61 21.58
N SER A 19 34.19 21.00 20.30
CA SER A 19 33.65 22.28 19.88
C SER A 19 32.16 22.20 19.63
N LYS A 20 31.41 22.83 20.51
CA LYS A 20 29.95 23.02 20.40
C LYS A 20 29.54 23.64 19.07
N TYR A 21 30.37 24.55 18.57
CA TYR A 21 30.13 25.22 17.29
C TYR A 21 30.22 24.28 16.08
N ILE A 22 31.26 23.42 16.07
CA ILE A 22 31.42 22.42 14.99
C ILE A 22 30.30 21.39 15.00
N LEU A 23 29.91 20.92 16.17
CA LEU A 23 28.75 20.00 16.29
C LEU A 23 27.48 20.65 15.80
N LYS A 24 27.23 21.92 16.11
CA LYS A 24 26.07 22.66 15.63
C LYS A 24 26.08 22.78 14.12
N GLN A 25 27.21 23.13 13.50
CA GLN A 25 27.34 23.20 12.04
C GLN A 25 27.09 21.85 11.37
N ILE A 26 27.68 20.76 11.89
CA ILE A 26 27.45 19.41 11.36
C ILE A 26 25.96 19.04 11.45
N PHE A 27 25.32 19.40 12.55
CA PHE A 27 23.90 19.07 12.75
C PHE A 27 22.95 19.95 11.96
N ASP A 28 23.32 21.18 11.63
CA ASP A 28 22.54 22.04 10.73
C ASP A 28 22.52 21.50 9.28
N TYR A 29 23.54 20.74 8.87
CA TYR A 29 23.56 20.01 7.58
C TYR A 29 22.77 18.69 7.62
N LEU A 30 22.50 18.13 8.78
CA LEU A 30 21.72 16.90 8.91
C LEU A 30 20.23 17.24 8.94
N ASN A 31 19.43 16.47 8.22
CA ASN A 31 17.99 16.58 8.44
C ASN A 31 17.63 16.14 9.88
N LYS A 32 16.54 16.70 10.43
CA LYS A 32 16.10 16.46 11.81
C LYS A 32 16.04 14.97 12.18
N TYR A 33 15.66 14.11 11.23
CA TYR A 33 15.58 12.65 11.44
C TYR A 33 16.95 12.02 11.71
N LYS A 34 17.96 12.32 10.90
CA LYS A 34 19.33 11.83 11.09
C LYS A 34 19.92 12.34 12.39
N LEU A 35 19.68 13.62 12.70
CA LEU A 35 20.08 14.21 13.98
C LEU A 35 19.50 13.43 15.15
N LEU A 36 18.18 13.20 15.16
CA LEU A 36 17.49 12.46 16.22
C LEU A 36 18.03 11.04 16.38
N GLN A 37 18.36 10.36 15.30
CA GLN A 37 18.96 9.01 15.38
C GLN A 37 20.33 9.03 16.05
N ILE A 38 21.17 10.02 15.72
CA ILE A 38 22.54 10.17 16.26
C ILE A 38 22.50 10.46 17.75
N ILE A 39 21.65 11.37 18.18
CA ILE A 39 21.64 11.85 19.58
C ILE A 39 20.69 11.05 20.49
N ARG A 40 19.98 10.05 19.94
CA ARG A 40 18.97 9.24 20.65
C ARG A 40 19.47 8.69 22.00
N TYR A 41 20.71 8.25 22.05
CA TYR A 41 21.32 7.63 23.21
C TYR A 41 22.27 8.55 24.00
N ASN A 42 22.41 9.83 23.59
CA ASN A 42 23.27 10.79 24.22
C ASN A 42 22.48 11.87 24.97
N LYS A 43 22.38 11.73 26.31
CA LYS A 43 21.61 12.65 27.15
C LYS A 43 22.14 14.09 27.08
N ASN A 44 23.47 14.28 26.99
CA ASN A 44 24.08 15.60 26.96
C ASN A 44 23.75 16.34 25.68
N LEU A 45 23.89 15.67 24.53
CA LEU A 45 23.51 16.23 23.22
C LEU A 45 22.01 16.54 23.14
N ARG A 46 21.15 15.66 23.68
CA ARG A 46 19.71 15.94 23.74
C ARG A 46 19.39 17.21 24.50
N LYS A 47 20.05 17.41 25.64
CA LYS A 47 19.88 18.61 26.47
C LYS A 47 20.42 19.87 25.78
N GLU A 48 21.58 19.74 25.14
CA GLU A 48 22.23 20.82 24.39
C GLU A 48 21.41 21.31 23.20
N PHE A 49 20.77 20.39 22.45
CA PHE A 49 19.92 20.69 21.31
C PHE A 49 18.44 20.88 21.68
N ASN A 50 18.10 20.90 22.97
CA ASN A 50 16.75 21.05 23.50
C ASN A 50 15.76 20.03 22.87
N ILE A 51 16.21 18.76 22.69
CA ILE A 51 15.43 17.68 22.09
C ILE A 51 14.79 16.83 23.18
N ASN A 52 13.48 16.76 23.12
CA ASN A 52 12.68 15.98 24.05
C ASN A 52 12.08 14.71 23.39
N ASN A 53 11.35 13.93 24.17
CA ASN A 53 10.73 12.70 23.66
C ASN A 53 9.64 12.95 22.61
N GLU A 54 8.96 14.10 22.65
CA GLU A 54 7.94 14.46 21.66
C GLU A 54 8.56 14.73 20.27
N ASP A 55 9.77 15.32 20.23
CA ASP A 55 10.49 15.50 18.96
C ASP A 55 10.76 14.17 18.26
N TYR A 56 11.12 13.12 19.02
CA TYR A 56 11.31 11.77 18.48
C TYR A 56 10.00 11.17 18.01
N LYS A 57 8.93 11.34 18.75
CA LYS A 57 7.60 10.85 18.36
C LYS A 57 7.13 11.53 17.08
N ILE A 58 7.13 12.86 17.02
CA ILE A 58 6.70 13.63 15.85
C ILE A 58 7.49 13.20 14.61
N GLU A 59 8.82 13.12 14.70
CA GLU A 59 9.63 12.72 13.56
C GLU A 59 9.43 11.25 13.17
N SER A 60 9.12 10.36 14.12
CA SER A 60 8.80 8.96 13.83
C SER A 60 7.45 8.79 13.11
N TRP A 61 6.48 9.69 13.35
CA TRP A 61 5.16 9.64 12.72
C TRP A 61 5.10 10.34 11.37
N LYS A 62 6.10 11.16 11.07
CA LYS A 62 6.15 11.95 9.85
C LYS A 62 6.18 11.07 8.61
N ILE A 63 5.27 11.35 7.70
CA ILE A 63 5.20 10.71 6.39
C ILE A 63 5.57 11.75 5.34
N GLU A 64 6.41 11.36 4.39
CA GLU A 64 6.77 12.18 3.25
C GLU A 64 6.40 11.44 1.97
N ILE A 65 5.57 12.08 1.14
CA ILE A 65 5.02 11.51 -0.09
C ILE A 65 5.43 12.40 -1.26
N GLN A 66 5.85 11.79 -2.34
CA GLN A 66 6.07 12.44 -3.63
C GLN A 66 5.07 11.91 -4.64
N LEU A 67 4.32 12.81 -5.26
CA LEU A 67 3.44 12.52 -6.38
C LEU A 67 4.08 13.02 -7.67
N ILE A 68 4.04 12.20 -8.71
CA ILE A 68 4.33 12.58 -10.08
C ILE A 68 3.01 12.57 -10.83
N LEU A 69 2.71 13.67 -11.51
CA LEU A 69 1.45 13.87 -12.17
C LEU A 69 1.56 13.56 -13.66
N LYS A 70 0.43 13.26 -14.29
CA LYS A 70 0.35 13.21 -15.75
C LYS A 70 0.49 14.61 -16.36
N GLU A 71 0.81 14.68 -17.63
CA GLU A 71 0.85 15.94 -18.36
C GLU A 71 -0.51 16.66 -18.30
N ASN A 72 -0.47 17.97 -18.20
CA ASN A 72 -1.66 18.83 -18.08
C ASN A 72 -2.63 18.37 -16.97
N ALA A 73 -2.05 17.90 -15.86
CA ALA A 73 -2.81 17.39 -14.72
C ALA A 73 -3.81 18.41 -14.19
N ARG A 74 -5.02 17.95 -13.92
CA ARG A 74 -6.12 18.75 -13.35
C ARG A 74 -6.93 17.89 -12.39
N GLY A 75 -7.55 18.53 -11.43
CA GLY A 75 -8.44 17.88 -10.49
C GLY A 75 -7.78 17.54 -9.16
N LYS A 76 -8.41 16.68 -8.43
CA LYS A 76 -8.02 16.30 -7.09
C LYS A 76 -6.73 15.44 -7.10
N PHE A 77 -5.83 15.71 -6.17
CA PHE A 77 -4.60 14.91 -5.96
C PHE A 77 -4.46 14.36 -4.54
N ILE A 78 -5.34 14.74 -3.63
CA ILE A 78 -5.42 14.21 -2.26
C ILE A 78 -6.81 14.44 -1.68
N ASN A 79 -7.21 13.62 -0.71
CA ASN A 79 -8.43 13.79 0.08
C ASN A 79 -8.03 14.03 1.55
N ILE A 80 -8.07 15.26 1.97
CA ILE A 80 -7.86 15.62 3.36
C ILE A 80 -9.23 15.79 4.01
N ARG A 81 -9.45 15.07 5.10
CA ARG A 81 -10.68 15.16 5.88
C ARG A 81 -10.82 16.57 6.46
N LYS A 82 -12.02 17.14 6.41
CA LYS A 82 -12.33 18.45 7.00
C LYS A 82 -11.87 18.50 8.48
N GLY A 83 -11.15 19.57 8.83
CA GLY A 83 -10.54 19.76 10.15
C GLY A 83 -9.15 19.16 10.34
N HIS A 84 -8.59 18.44 9.32
CA HIS A 84 -7.27 17.85 9.37
C HIS A 84 -6.25 18.57 8.47
N GLU A 85 -6.63 19.68 7.86
CA GLU A 85 -5.83 20.39 6.86
C GLU A 85 -4.48 20.87 7.42
N SER A 86 -4.45 21.26 8.69
CA SER A 86 -3.22 21.72 9.37
C SER A 86 -2.14 20.64 9.51
N TYR A 87 -2.51 19.36 9.40
CA TYR A 87 -1.57 18.23 9.49
C TYR A 87 -0.84 17.95 8.18
N PHE A 88 -1.24 18.62 7.10
CA PHE A 88 -0.71 18.39 5.76
C PHE A 88 0.02 19.63 5.25
N LYS A 89 1.31 19.48 4.93
CA LYS A 89 2.11 20.51 4.25
C LYS A 89 2.31 20.08 2.80
N ILE A 90 1.86 20.90 1.86
CA ILE A 90 1.83 20.57 0.44
C ILE A 90 2.71 21.56 -0.31
N TYR A 91 3.55 21.06 -1.22
CA TYR A 91 4.47 21.86 -2.01
C TYR A 91 4.41 21.43 -3.48
N PHE A 92 4.37 22.39 -4.40
CA PHE A 92 4.33 22.15 -5.84
C PHE A 92 5.70 22.39 -6.47
N ASN A 93 6.15 21.49 -7.36
CA ASN A 93 7.36 21.63 -8.19
C ASN A 93 8.61 22.03 -7.39
N ASP A 94 8.85 21.42 -6.24
CA ASP A 94 10.00 21.70 -5.37
C ASP A 94 10.04 23.12 -4.78
N SER A 95 8.96 23.90 -4.90
CA SER A 95 8.81 25.19 -4.24
C SER A 95 8.88 25.07 -2.72
N LYS A 96 9.44 26.09 -2.06
CA LYS A 96 9.39 26.21 -0.59
C LYS A 96 8.08 26.80 -0.08
N GLN A 97 7.25 27.35 -0.97
CA GLN A 97 5.96 27.93 -0.61
C GLN A 97 4.93 26.84 -0.36
N GLU A 98 4.39 26.78 0.84
CA GLU A 98 3.32 25.85 1.21
C GLU A 98 2.00 26.23 0.49
N ARG A 99 1.28 25.22 0.04
CA ARG A 99 -0.01 25.32 -0.62
C ARG A 99 -1.09 24.69 0.25
N LYS A 100 -2.32 25.20 0.17
CA LYS A 100 -3.47 24.66 0.94
C LYS A 100 -4.48 23.91 0.05
N GLU A 101 -4.33 24.02 -1.26
CA GLU A 101 -5.22 23.40 -2.22
C GLU A 101 -5.05 21.88 -2.25
N GLN A 102 -6.15 21.17 -2.42
CA GLN A 102 -6.21 19.73 -2.64
C GLN A 102 -6.48 19.38 -4.12
N ARG A 103 -6.57 20.40 -4.98
CA ARG A 103 -6.88 20.28 -6.40
C ARG A 103 -5.92 21.13 -7.23
N ILE A 104 -5.64 20.69 -8.44
CA ILE A 104 -4.86 21.40 -9.43
C ILE A 104 -5.83 22.10 -10.39
N ASN A 105 -5.65 23.39 -10.61
CA ASN A 105 -6.43 24.21 -11.51
C ASN A 105 -5.81 24.28 -12.91
N LYS A 106 -6.57 24.82 -13.90
CA LYS A 106 -6.10 24.96 -15.30
C LYS A 106 -4.84 25.80 -15.44
N LYS A 107 -4.65 26.77 -14.56
CA LYS A 107 -3.50 27.70 -14.57
C LYS A 107 -2.24 27.10 -13.94
N ASP A 108 -2.37 26.04 -13.16
CA ASP A 108 -1.27 25.44 -12.43
C ASP A 108 -0.46 24.54 -13.38
N LYS A 109 0.79 24.88 -13.61
CA LYS A 109 1.76 24.03 -14.33
C LYS A 109 2.49 23.16 -13.31
N VAL A 110 1.83 22.08 -12.82
CA VAL A 110 2.34 21.22 -11.76
C VAL A 110 2.64 19.83 -12.33
N GLY A 111 3.91 19.42 -12.26
CA GLY A 111 4.34 18.06 -12.62
C GLY A 111 4.63 17.19 -11.39
N ARG A 112 4.94 17.83 -10.26
CA ARG A 112 5.33 17.14 -9.02
C ARG A 112 4.69 17.80 -7.81
N ILE A 113 4.29 16.96 -6.84
CA ILE A 113 3.77 17.44 -5.54
C ILE A 113 4.51 16.69 -4.44
N LYS A 114 5.01 17.44 -3.45
CA LYS A 114 5.51 16.90 -2.18
C LYS A 114 4.46 17.13 -1.11
N ILE A 115 4.14 16.08 -0.35
CA ILE A 115 3.22 16.13 0.78
C ILE A 115 3.96 15.64 2.02
N ILE A 116 3.84 16.39 3.10
CA ILE A 116 4.33 16.01 4.42
C ILE A 116 3.13 15.92 5.34
N ILE A 117 2.99 14.77 6.03
CA ILE A 117 1.99 14.54 7.05
C ILE A 117 2.75 14.42 8.38
N ASP A 118 2.54 15.33 9.29
CA ASP A 118 3.26 15.44 10.57
C ASP A 118 2.39 15.11 11.80
N HIS A 119 1.25 14.47 11.57
CA HIS A 119 0.32 14.08 12.62
C HIS A 119 0.08 12.56 12.66
N GLN A 120 -0.21 12.04 13.85
CA GLN A 120 -0.58 10.65 14.04
C GLN A 120 -2.03 10.43 13.56
N ASN A 121 -2.16 9.74 12.44
CA ASN A 121 -3.43 9.27 11.91
C ASN A 121 -3.29 7.78 11.56
N ASN A 122 -4.09 6.94 12.16
CA ASN A 122 -4.05 5.49 11.98
C ASN A 122 -4.92 4.97 10.83
N ALA A 123 -5.58 5.86 10.10
CA ALA A 123 -6.42 5.51 8.97
C ALA A 123 -6.00 6.28 7.72
N PHE A 124 -5.65 5.54 6.68
CA PHE A 124 -5.39 6.06 5.33
C PHE A 124 -6.56 5.82 4.39
N TYR A 125 -7.75 5.71 4.97
CA TYR A 125 -9.00 5.49 4.26
C TYR A 125 -9.20 6.57 3.18
N GLY A 126 -9.21 6.16 1.93
CA GLY A 126 -9.50 7.00 0.78
C GLY A 126 -8.53 8.16 0.56
N LEU A 127 -7.31 8.17 1.11
CA LEU A 127 -6.37 9.32 1.04
C LEU A 127 -6.16 9.84 -0.38
N PHE A 128 -6.09 8.95 -1.37
CA PHE A 128 -5.93 9.29 -2.79
C PHE A 128 -7.14 8.85 -3.64
N LYS A 129 -8.28 8.53 -3.02
CA LYS A 129 -9.47 8.09 -3.75
C LYS A 129 -9.85 9.11 -4.85
N GLU A 130 -10.08 8.61 -6.08
CA GLU A 130 -10.45 9.40 -7.26
C GLU A 130 -9.43 10.47 -7.69
N CYS A 131 -8.18 10.32 -7.29
CA CYS A 131 -7.10 11.23 -7.70
C CYS A 131 -6.57 10.84 -9.09
N LYS A 132 -7.39 11.09 -10.12
CA LYS A 132 -7.17 10.66 -11.53
C LYS A 132 -6.05 11.43 -12.25
N CYS A 133 -5.39 12.38 -11.60
CA CYS A 133 -4.28 13.14 -12.18
C CYS A 133 -2.90 12.57 -11.79
N ILE A 134 -2.84 11.61 -10.87
CA ILE A 134 -1.58 11.06 -10.37
C ILE A 134 -1.13 9.93 -11.29
N LYS A 135 0.14 10.01 -11.74
CA LYS A 135 0.81 8.98 -12.53
C LYS A 135 1.64 8.04 -11.65
N LYS A 136 2.38 8.61 -10.67
CA LYS A 136 3.20 7.82 -9.73
C LYS A 136 3.11 8.36 -8.33
N ILE A 137 3.17 7.46 -7.34
CA ILE A 137 3.24 7.79 -5.91
C ILE A 137 4.46 7.11 -5.31
N LYS A 138 5.28 7.89 -4.60
CA LYS A 138 6.42 7.38 -3.84
C LYS A 138 6.32 7.84 -2.40
N PHE A 139 6.34 6.91 -1.46
CA PHE A 139 6.44 7.18 -0.04
C PHE A 139 7.92 7.25 0.34
N ILE A 140 8.48 8.48 0.38
CA ILE A 140 9.89 8.73 0.68
C ILE A 140 10.21 8.38 2.13
N LYS A 141 9.26 8.63 3.02
CA LYS A 141 9.34 8.30 4.44
C LYS A 141 7.98 7.78 4.92
N PHE A 142 7.98 6.58 5.49
CA PHE A 142 6.79 5.94 6.03
C PHE A 142 7.20 4.96 7.14
N ASN A 143 7.39 5.47 8.36
CA ASN A 143 7.85 4.68 9.51
C ASN A 143 6.70 4.36 10.49
N ARG A 144 5.48 4.20 9.95
CA ARG A 144 4.28 3.96 10.73
C ARG A 144 4.01 2.47 10.88
N ASN A 145 3.63 2.06 12.08
CA ASN A 145 3.20 0.70 12.40
C ASN A 145 1.82 0.63 13.06
N ASP A 146 1.16 1.77 13.17
CA ASP A 146 -0.14 1.93 13.84
C ASP A 146 -1.31 2.06 12.86
N ILE A 147 -1.07 1.87 11.56
CA ILE A 147 -2.10 1.94 10.53
C ILE A 147 -2.98 0.68 10.60
N ILE A 148 -4.29 0.88 10.71
CA ILE A 148 -5.27 -0.20 10.82
C ILE A 148 -6.21 -0.31 9.61
N ASN A 149 -6.39 0.77 8.84
CA ASN A 149 -7.31 0.79 7.71
C ASN A 149 -6.69 1.50 6.50
N MET A 150 -6.53 0.76 5.41
CA MET A 150 -6.05 1.25 4.11
C MET A 150 -7.12 1.11 3.01
N SER A 151 -8.38 0.88 3.38
CA SER A 151 -9.46 0.75 2.41
C SER A 151 -9.59 2.00 1.54
N LEU A 152 -9.90 1.81 0.25
CA LEU A 152 -10.08 2.88 -0.74
C LEU A 152 -8.85 3.77 -0.96
N MET A 153 -7.67 3.47 -0.41
CA MET A 153 -6.53 4.39 -0.39
C MET A 153 -6.17 4.93 -1.78
N PHE A 154 -6.20 4.11 -2.81
CA PHE A 154 -5.93 4.45 -4.21
C PHE A 154 -7.13 4.18 -5.12
N CYS A 155 -8.33 4.00 -4.55
CA CYS A 155 -9.54 3.67 -5.29
C CYS A 155 -9.79 4.71 -6.41
N GLU A 156 -10.06 4.23 -7.63
CA GLU A 156 -10.33 5.07 -8.83
C GLU A 156 -9.16 6.02 -9.20
N CYS A 157 -7.93 5.69 -8.83
CA CYS A 157 -6.74 6.35 -9.35
C CYS A 157 -6.43 5.84 -10.77
N SER A 158 -7.30 6.14 -11.73
CA SER A 158 -7.28 5.53 -13.06
C SER A 158 -6.03 5.84 -13.90
N SER A 159 -5.27 6.87 -13.58
CA SER A 159 -3.99 7.21 -14.25
C SER A 159 -2.76 6.69 -13.49
N LEU A 160 -2.92 6.03 -12.34
CA LEU A 160 -1.82 5.53 -11.52
C LEU A 160 -1.13 4.35 -12.22
N GLU A 161 0.12 4.54 -12.66
CA GLU A 161 0.93 3.50 -13.31
C GLU A 161 1.83 2.75 -12.32
N GLU A 162 2.26 3.43 -11.26
CA GLU A 162 3.22 2.90 -10.30
C GLU A 162 3.01 3.49 -8.90
N VAL A 163 3.12 2.64 -7.88
CA VAL A 163 3.15 3.05 -6.48
C VAL A 163 4.24 2.29 -5.72
N ASP A 164 5.10 3.04 -5.02
CA ASP A 164 6.15 2.47 -4.16
C ASP A 164 5.64 2.36 -2.72
N LEU A 165 5.40 1.11 -2.30
CA LEU A 165 4.92 0.73 -0.96
C LEU A 165 6.00 -0.03 -0.15
N SER A 166 7.25 0.03 -0.58
CA SER A 166 8.35 -0.75 0.00
C SER A 166 8.63 -0.45 1.48
N HIS A 167 8.22 0.73 1.95
CA HIS A 167 8.37 1.19 3.33
C HIS A 167 7.15 0.93 4.21
N PHE A 168 6.08 0.36 3.66
CA PHE A 168 4.86 0.12 4.43
C PHE A 168 5.03 -1.01 5.45
N ASN A 169 4.64 -0.74 6.69
CA ASN A 169 4.40 -1.77 7.69
C ASN A 169 2.89 -1.99 7.80
N THR A 170 2.43 -3.16 7.35
CA THR A 170 1.01 -3.51 7.33
C THR A 170 0.61 -4.49 8.43
N GLU A 171 1.49 -4.73 9.42
CA GLU A 171 1.31 -5.75 10.46
C GLU A 171 0.04 -5.56 11.30
N ASN A 172 -0.43 -4.31 11.43
CA ASN A 172 -1.65 -3.98 12.18
C ASN A 172 -2.86 -3.67 11.29
N VAL A 173 -2.71 -3.77 9.97
CA VAL A 173 -3.80 -3.48 9.04
C VAL A 173 -4.84 -4.59 9.06
N THR A 174 -6.11 -4.20 9.25
CA THR A 174 -7.25 -5.12 9.28
C THR A 174 -8.17 -4.99 8.08
N LYS A 175 -8.10 -3.88 7.33
CA LYS A 175 -8.97 -3.60 6.18
C LYS A 175 -8.17 -3.03 5.01
N MET A 176 -8.32 -3.64 3.83
CA MET A 176 -7.74 -3.21 2.56
C MET A 176 -8.78 -3.23 1.41
N SER A 177 -10.09 -3.25 1.75
CA SER A 177 -11.14 -3.29 0.72
C SER A 177 -11.01 -2.13 -0.26
N LYS A 178 -11.14 -2.44 -1.55
CA LYS A 178 -11.06 -1.48 -2.65
C LYS A 178 -9.78 -0.64 -2.69
N MET A 179 -8.67 -1.14 -2.09
CA MET A 179 -7.43 -0.35 -1.99
C MET A 179 -6.92 0.11 -3.35
N PHE A 180 -6.98 -0.75 -4.37
CA PHE A 180 -6.59 -0.46 -5.75
C PHE A 180 -7.74 -0.56 -6.75
N TYR A 181 -8.99 -0.58 -6.27
CA TYR A 181 -10.16 -0.63 -7.14
C TYR A 181 -10.10 0.44 -8.24
N GLY A 182 -10.29 0.05 -9.50
CA GLY A 182 -10.31 0.99 -10.61
C GLY A 182 -8.96 1.66 -10.94
N CYS A 183 -7.84 1.12 -10.47
CA CYS A 183 -6.49 1.55 -10.90
C CYS A 183 -6.18 0.98 -12.29
N THR A 184 -6.94 1.42 -13.30
CA THR A 184 -6.93 0.85 -14.65
C THR A 184 -5.58 0.97 -15.38
N SER A 185 -4.72 1.92 -15.01
CA SER A 185 -3.38 2.10 -15.60
C SER A 185 -2.26 1.40 -14.83
N LEU A 186 -2.56 0.73 -13.70
CA LEU A 186 -1.55 0.11 -12.85
C LEU A 186 -0.96 -1.12 -13.55
N LYS A 187 0.35 -1.06 -13.85
CA LYS A 187 1.06 -2.11 -14.60
C LYS A 187 1.86 -3.05 -13.72
N LYS A 188 2.42 -2.53 -12.63
CA LYS A 188 3.26 -3.27 -11.69
C LYS A 188 2.91 -2.87 -10.26
N LEU A 189 2.89 -3.87 -9.37
CA LEU A 189 2.61 -3.66 -7.96
C LEU A 189 3.46 -4.63 -7.13
N ASN A 190 4.31 -4.09 -6.28
CA ASN A 190 5.14 -4.89 -5.38
C ASN A 190 4.57 -4.84 -3.96
N LEU A 191 4.03 -5.97 -3.50
CA LEU A 191 3.46 -6.16 -2.17
C LEU A 191 4.26 -7.14 -1.30
N SER A 192 5.48 -7.50 -1.70
CA SER A 192 6.31 -8.53 -1.03
C SER A 192 6.65 -8.22 0.43
N LYS A 193 6.51 -6.97 0.86
CA LYS A 193 6.73 -6.52 2.24
C LYS A 193 5.46 -6.51 3.09
N PHE A 194 4.31 -6.77 2.50
CA PHE A 194 3.04 -6.74 3.22
C PHE A 194 2.95 -7.92 4.19
N LYS A 195 2.60 -7.60 5.44
CA LYS A 195 2.25 -8.57 6.49
C LYS A 195 0.76 -8.47 6.73
N THR A 196 0.02 -9.53 6.42
CA THR A 196 -1.45 -9.50 6.43
C THR A 196 -2.08 -10.38 7.51
N ASN A 197 -1.32 -10.70 8.58
CA ASN A 197 -1.78 -11.61 9.63
C ASN A 197 -3.06 -11.15 10.35
N LYS A 198 -3.37 -9.86 10.35
CA LYS A 198 -4.59 -9.29 10.99
C LYS A 198 -5.66 -8.88 9.97
N LEU A 199 -5.41 -9.11 8.67
CA LEU A 199 -6.31 -8.69 7.62
C LEU A 199 -7.60 -9.52 7.64
N LYS A 200 -8.74 -8.83 7.55
CA LYS A 200 -10.08 -9.42 7.58
C LYS A 200 -10.89 -9.16 6.32
N ASP A 201 -10.60 -8.06 5.63
CA ASP A 201 -11.40 -7.57 4.52
C ASP A 201 -10.50 -7.22 3.33
N MET A 202 -10.66 -7.95 2.22
CA MET A 202 -9.96 -7.79 0.95
C MET A 202 -10.94 -7.58 -0.22
N ASN A 203 -12.21 -7.28 0.08
CA ASN A 203 -13.26 -7.09 -0.93
C ASN A 203 -12.78 -6.12 -2.02
N SER A 204 -12.92 -6.51 -3.29
CA SER A 204 -12.61 -5.68 -4.46
C SER A 204 -11.20 -5.07 -4.46
N MET A 205 -10.20 -5.66 -3.75
CA MET A 205 -8.90 -5.02 -3.53
C MET A 205 -8.19 -4.65 -4.83
N PHE A 206 -8.28 -5.47 -5.87
CA PHE A 206 -7.67 -5.27 -7.19
C PHE A 206 -8.72 -5.19 -8.32
N GLU A 207 -10.00 -5.09 -7.99
CA GLU A 207 -11.06 -5.04 -8.98
C GLU A 207 -10.80 -3.93 -10.01
N ARG A 208 -10.94 -4.26 -11.31
CA ARG A 208 -10.68 -3.36 -12.44
C ARG A 208 -9.23 -2.84 -12.55
N CYS A 209 -8.24 -3.56 -12.03
CA CYS A 209 -6.84 -3.33 -12.35
C CYS A 209 -6.52 -3.91 -13.74
N SER A 210 -7.12 -3.35 -14.80
CA SER A 210 -7.18 -3.96 -16.13
C SER A 210 -5.84 -4.08 -16.85
N LEU A 211 -4.81 -3.28 -16.51
CA LEU A 211 -3.47 -3.37 -17.09
C LEU A 211 -2.47 -4.15 -16.23
N LEU A 212 -2.89 -4.69 -15.08
CA LEU A 212 -2.02 -5.49 -14.20
C LEU A 212 -1.80 -6.87 -14.82
N LYS A 213 -0.56 -7.17 -15.25
CA LYS A 213 -0.20 -8.41 -15.93
C LYS A 213 0.23 -9.52 -15.00
N GLU A 214 0.85 -9.17 -13.89
CA GLU A 214 1.41 -10.08 -12.91
C GLU A 214 1.21 -9.53 -11.50
N LEU A 215 0.96 -10.40 -10.55
CA LEU A 215 0.75 -10.01 -9.15
C LEU A 215 1.29 -11.11 -8.24
N ASN A 216 2.27 -10.76 -7.40
CA ASN A 216 2.84 -11.69 -6.42
C ASN A 216 2.22 -11.41 -5.04
N LEU A 217 1.48 -12.39 -4.51
CA LEU A 217 0.82 -12.35 -3.21
C LEU A 217 1.37 -13.42 -2.25
N SER A 218 2.55 -13.99 -2.51
CA SER A 218 3.14 -15.06 -1.70
C SER A 218 3.40 -14.67 -0.24
N SER A 219 3.52 -13.37 0.06
CA SER A 219 3.67 -12.84 1.43
C SER A 219 2.35 -12.74 2.21
N PHE A 220 1.20 -12.92 1.53
CA PHE A 220 -0.10 -12.73 2.16
C PHE A 220 -0.52 -13.93 3.01
N ASN A 221 -0.91 -13.64 4.24
CA ASN A 221 -1.61 -14.58 5.12
C ASN A 221 -3.09 -14.20 5.15
N THR A 222 -3.94 -15.10 4.67
CA THR A 222 -5.39 -14.86 4.56
C THR A 222 -6.21 -15.60 5.62
N SER A 223 -5.56 -16.21 6.62
CA SER A 223 -6.23 -17.05 7.62
C SER A 223 -7.34 -16.33 8.41
N ASN A 224 -7.31 -15.00 8.48
CA ASN A 224 -8.32 -14.21 9.19
C ASN A 224 -9.26 -13.45 8.23
N VAL A 225 -9.13 -13.66 6.92
CA VAL A 225 -9.95 -12.97 5.92
C VAL A 225 -11.33 -13.62 5.85
N THR A 226 -12.36 -12.78 5.84
CA THR A 226 -13.78 -13.22 5.82
C THR A 226 -14.50 -12.82 4.53
N ASP A 227 -13.95 -11.86 3.76
CA ASP A 227 -14.56 -11.34 2.53
C ASP A 227 -13.49 -11.15 1.44
N MET A 228 -13.70 -11.81 0.30
CA MET A 228 -12.86 -11.76 -0.90
C MET A 228 -13.67 -11.46 -2.17
N ASP A 229 -14.93 -10.96 -2.04
CA ASP A 229 -15.77 -10.67 -3.20
C ASP A 229 -15.06 -9.74 -4.18
N PHE A 230 -15.19 -10.05 -5.47
CA PHE A 230 -14.68 -9.26 -6.59
C PHE A 230 -13.16 -8.96 -6.54
N MET A 231 -12.37 -9.63 -5.67
CA MET A 231 -10.99 -9.21 -5.39
C MET A 231 -10.13 -9.03 -6.65
N PHE A 232 -10.29 -9.89 -7.66
CA PHE A 232 -9.56 -9.82 -8.93
C PHE A 232 -10.49 -9.57 -10.13
N SER A 233 -11.76 -9.28 -9.90
CA SER A 233 -12.73 -9.08 -10.97
C SER A 233 -12.26 -7.97 -11.93
N TRP A 234 -12.41 -8.20 -13.25
CA TRP A 234 -11.92 -7.28 -14.29
C TRP A 234 -10.40 -7.03 -14.30
N CYS A 235 -9.59 -7.93 -13.75
CA CYS A 235 -8.14 -7.93 -13.97
C CYS A 235 -7.84 -8.54 -15.36
N SER A 236 -8.29 -7.87 -16.42
CA SER A 236 -8.37 -8.42 -17.78
C SER A 236 -7.02 -8.71 -18.46
N SER A 237 -5.90 -8.15 -17.95
CA SER A 237 -4.54 -8.44 -18.46
C SER A 237 -3.78 -9.47 -17.63
N LEU A 238 -4.32 -9.94 -16.50
CA LEU A 238 -3.67 -10.93 -15.64
C LEU A 238 -3.64 -12.28 -16.35
N VAL A 239 -2.43 -12.87 -16.53
CA VAL A 239 -2.24 -14.12 -17.30
C VAL A 239 -2.16 -15.33 -16.39
N GLU A 240 -1.42 -15.22 -15.31
CA GLU A 240 -1.23 -16.28 -14.32
C GLU A 240 -1.39 -15.72 -12.92
N LEU A 241 -1.91 -16.53 -11.99
CA LEU A 241 -2.04 -16.15 -10.59
C LEU A 241 -1.83 -17.37 -9.70
N ASP A 242 -0.86 -17.25 -8.78
CA ASP A 242 -0.62 -18.24 -7.75
C ASP A 242 -1.13 -17.74 -6.39
N LEU A 243 -2.13 -18.43 -5.86
CA LEU A 243 -2.74 -18.22 -4.56
C LEU A 243 -2.64 -19.47 -3.68
N SER A 244 -1.66 -20.35 -3.94
CA SER A 244 -1.48 -21.59 -3.19
C SER A 244 -1.23 -21.37 -1.70
N ASN A 245 -0.75 -20.17 -1.30
CA ASN A 245 -0.59 -19.80 0.10
C ASN A 245 -1.88 -19.28 0.77
N PHE A 246 -2.95 -19.04 0.01
CA PHE A 246 -4.20 -18.52 0.56
C PHE A 246 -4.96 -19.62 1.33
N LYS A 247 -5.41 -19.27 2.52
CA LYS A 247 -6.30 -20.10 3.36
C LYS A 247 -7.67 -19.45 3.37
N THR A 248 -8.68 -20.15 2.90
CA THR A 248 -10.03 -19.60 2.71
C THR A 248 -11.07 -20.19 3.65
N ASN A 249 -10.65 -20.95 4.68
CA ASN A 249 -11.56 -21.61 5.63
C ASN A 249 -12.52 -20.64 6.33
N ASN A 250 -12.08 -19.41 6.59
CA ASN A 250 -12.88 -18.37 7.25
C ASN A 250 -13.60 -17.44 6.28
N VAL A 251 -13.43 -17.62 4.97
CA VAL A 251 -14.04 -16.74 3.96
C VAL A 251 -15.51 -17.10 3.82
N ASN A 252 -16.38 -16.10 3.94
CA ASN A 252 -17.82 -16.26 3.84
C ASN A 252 -18.32 -15.98 2.42
N SER A 253 -17.64 -15.12 1.67
CA SER A 253 -18.02 -14.77 0.31
C SER A 253 -16.81 -14.61 -0.61
N MET A 254 -16.91 -15.16 -1.82
CA MET A 254 -15.94 -15.09 -2.93
C MET A 254 -16.66 -14.79 -4.26
N LEU A 255 -17.78 -14.07 -4.20
CA LEU A 255 -18.60 -13.77 -5.35
C LEU A 255 -17.79 -13.05 -6.43
N TYR A 256 -17.83 -13.54 -7.69
CA TYR A 256 -17.08 -12.98 -8.82
C TYR A 256 -15.57 -12.79 -8.58
N LEU A 257 -14.96 -13.63 -7.71
CA LEU A 257 -13.55 -13.48 -7.29
C LEU A 257 -12.61 -13.26 -8.48
N PHE A 258 -12.79 -14.00 -9.57
CA PHE A 258 -12.03 -13.91 -10.82
C PHE A 258 -12.90 -13.48 -12.01
N GLY A 259 -14.10 -12.96 -11.78
CA GLY A 259 -15.02 -12.58 -12.83
C GLY A 259 -14.38 -11.61 -13.84
N ASN A 260 -14.57 -11.84 -15.13
CA ASN A 260 -14.03 -11.02 -16.22
C ASN A 260 -12.48 -10.93 -16.30
N CYS A 261 -11.77 -11.94 -15.78
CA CYS A 261 -10.33 -12.09 -15.97
C CYS A 261 -10.05 -12.70 -17.37
N SER A 262 -10.30 -11.93 -18.43
CA SER A 262 -10.35 -12.42 -19.81
C SER A 262 -9.02 -12.97 -20.35
N SER A 263 -7.88 -12.59 -19.81
CA SER A 263 -6.56 -13.11 -20.20
C SER A 263 -6.03 -14.22 -19.29
N LEU A 264 -6.72 -14.55 -18.20
CA LEU A 264 -6.24 -15.53 -17.21
C LEU A 264 -6.21 -16.93 -17.83
N LYS A 265 -5.03 -17.55 -17.85
CA LYS A 265 -4.79 -18.88 -18.43
C LYS A 265 -4.52 -19.95 -17.38
N LYS A 266 -3.83 -19.56 -16.31
CA LYS A 266 -3.37 -20.45 -15.22
C LYS A 266 -3.69 -19.86 -13.87
N LEU A 267 -4.28 -20.70 -13.00
CA LEU A 267 -4.66 -20.31 -11.65
C LEU A 267 -4.31 -21.43 -10.68
N ASN A 268 -3.57 -21.09 -9.61
CA ASN A 268 -3.28 -22.02 -8.52
C ASN A 268 -4.04 -21.60 -7.26
N ILE A 269 -5.04 -22.41 -6.90
CA ILE A 269 -5.90 -22.26 -5.72
C ILE A 269 -5.90 -23.56 -4.89
N PHE A 270 -4.74 -24.22 -4.81
CA PHE A 270 -4.62 -25.55 -4.22
C PHE A 270 -5.18 -25.66 -2.80
N ASN A 271 -5.00 -24.64 -1.97
CA ASN A 271 -5.46 -24.64 -0.57
C ASN A 271 -6.82 -23.96 -0.37
N PHE A 272 -7.56 -23.69 -1.44
CA PHE A 272 -8.90 -23.11 -1.30
C PHE A 272 -9.90 -24.13 -0.76
N VAL A 273 -10.67 -23.69 0.23
CA VAL A 273 -11.90 -24.32 0.68
C VAL A 273 -13.04 -23.39 0.24
N ILE A 274 -13.91 -23.86 -0.66
CA ILE A 274 -14.99 -23.07 -1.22
C ILE A 274 -16.33 -23.64 -0.78
N LYS A 275 -17.18 -22.78 -0.21
CA LYS A 275 -18.58 -23.10 0.07
C LYS A 275 -19.34 -23.13 -1.26
N ASP A 276 -20.31 -24.02 -1.42
CA ASP A 276 -20.95 -24.32 -2.70
C ASP A 276 -21.58 -23.08 -3.34
N GLU A 277 -22.22 -22.23 -2.57
CA GLU A 277 -22.85 -20.98 -2.99
C GLU A 277 -21.89 -19.95 -3.66
N ASN A 278 -20.60 -20.03 -3.37
CA ASN A 278 -19.61 -19.09 -3.86
C ASN A 278 -19.03 -19.46 -5.23
N ILE A 279 -19.30 -20.65 -5.74
CA ILE A 279 -18.62 -21.16 -6.93
C ILE A 279 -19.28 -20.68 -8.23
N ASN A 280 -20.59 -20.39 -8.21
CA ASN A 280 -21.40 -20.21 -9.41
C ASN A 280 -20.95 -19.05 -10.31
N HIS A 281 -20.44 -17.96 -9.74
CA HIS A 281 -20.01 -16.76 -10.48
C HIS A 281 -18.52 -16.47 -10.36
N MET A 282 -17.78 -17.37 -9.71
CA MET A 282 -16.35 -17.15 -9.40
C MET A 282 -15.50 -16.94 -10.65
N PHE A 283 -15.84 -17.63 -11.76
CA PHE A 283 -15.07 -17.67 -13.00
C PHE A 283 -15.82 -17.12 -14.21
N ASP A 284 -16.86 -16.31 -14.00
CA ASP A 284 -17.64 -15.74 -15.10
C ASP A 284 -16.73 -14.96 -16.06
N ASN A 285 -16.93 -15.16 -17.38
CA ASN A 285 -16.17 -14.49 -18.42
C ASN A 285 -14.64 -14.65 -18.32
N CYS A 286 -14.16 -15.87 -17.98
CA CYS A 286 -12.75 -16.26 -18.02
C CYS A 286 -12.48 -17.24 -19.19
N PRO A 287 -12.59 -16.82 -20.46
CA PRO A 287 -12.61 -17.72 -21.61
C PRO A 287 -11.27 -18.43 -21.86
N LEU A 288 -10.17 -17.87 -21.39
CA LEU A 288 -8.83 -18.42 -21.57
C LEU A 288 -8.36 -19.30 -20.40
N LEU A 289 -9.13 -19.42 -19.31
CA LEU A 289 -8.75 -20.20 -18.13
C LEU A 289 -8.83 -21.70 -18.41
N LYS A 290 -7.67 -22.31 -18.68
CA LYS A 290 -7.53 -23.72 -19.04
C LYS A 290 -6.92 -24.56 -17.93
N GLU A 291 -6.02 -23.98 -17.13
CA GLU A 291 -5.30 -24.68 -16.06
C GLU A 291 -5.72 -24.13 -14.70
N ILE A 292 -6.39 -24.96 -13.90
CA ILE A 292 -6.73 -24.67 -12.51
C ILE A 292 -6.09 -25.74 -11.65
N ILE A 293 -5.13 -25.35 -10.82
CA ILE A 293 -4.49 -26.23 -9.82
C ILE A 293 -5.27 -26.08 -8.52
N CYS A 294 -6.00 -27.14 -8.14
CA CYS A 294 -6.86 -27.17 -6.96
C CYS A 294 -6.93 -28.61 -6.42
N SER A 295 -7.58 -28.80 -5.26
CA SER A 295 -7.90 -30.16 -4.76
C SER A 295 -8.88 -30.89 -5.69
N ASP A 296 -8.86 -32.22 -5.67
CA ASP A 296 -9.77 -33.04 -6.49
C ASP A 296 -11.25 -32.76 -6.16
N GLU A 297 -11.56 -32.56 -4.88
CA GLU A 297 -12.91 -32.18 -4.45
C GLU A 297 -13.36 -30.86 -5.09
N LEU A 298 -12.53 -29.83 -5.03
CA LEU A 298 -12.83 -28.52 -5.61
C LEU A 298 -12.94 -28.59 -7.15
N LYS A 299 -12.10 -29.43 -7.78
CA LYS A 299 -12.16 -29.65 -9.23
C LYS A 299 -13.51 -30.20 -9.68
N MET A 300 -14.05 -31.16 -8.93
CA MET A 300 -15.38 -31.71 -9.21
C MET A 300 -16.47 -30.64 -9.07
N LYS A 301 -16.45 -29.85 -8.00
CA LYS A 301 -17.41 -28.75 -7.81
C LYS A 301 -17.36 -27.73 -8.96
N ILE A 302 -16.16 -27.32 -9.41
CA ILE A 302 -15.99 -26.40 -10.54
C ILE A 302 -16.59 -26.98 -11.84
N ILE A 303 -16.39 -28.28 -12.09
CA ILE A 303 -16.94 -28.95 -13.27
C ILE A 303 -18.48 -28.96 -13.22
N MET A 304 -19.05 -29.30 -12.08
CA MET A 304 -20.52 -29.32 -11.87
C MET A 304 -21.13 -27.94 -12.07
N ALA A 305 -20.55 -26.90 -11.44
CA ALA A 305 -21.00 -25.52 -11.60
C ALA A 305 -20.98 -25.04 -13.07
N LYS A 306 -19.94 -25.40 -13.84
CA LYS A 306 -19.85 -25.09 -15.28
C LYS A 306 -20.89 -25.80 -16.13
N GLN A 307 -21.42 -26.95 -15.68
CA GLN A 307 -22.45 -27.71 -16.36
C GLN A 307 -23.88 -27.29 -15.96
N GLY A 308 -24.05 -26.30 -15.11
CA GLY A 308 -25.35 -25.86 -14.58
C GLY A 308 -26.05 -26.92 -13.73
N LYS A 309 -25.31 -27.89 -13.17
CA LYS A 309 -25.84 -28.89 -12.24
C LYS A 309 -25.76 -28.33 -10.82
N GLU A 310 -26.85 -28.52 -10.06
CA GLU A 310 -26.84 -28.20 -8.62
C GLU A 310 -25.76 -29.03 -7.92
N ILE A 311 -25.02 -28.35 -7.02
CA ILE A 311 -23.90 -28.90 -6.25
C ILE A 311 -24.43 -29.47 -4.94
#